data_1e77da0ceba48451ea4c1824f01bdad2
#
_entry.id   1e77da0ceba48451ea4c1824f01bdad2
#
_cell.length_a   1.000
_cell.length_b   1.000
_cell.length_c   1.000
_cell.angle_alpha   90.00
_cell.angle_beta   90.00
_cell.angle_gamma   90.00
#
_symmetry.space_group_name_H-M   'P 1'
#
loop_
_entity.id
_entity.type
_entity.pdbx_description
1 polymer ?
#
loop_
_entity_poly.entity_id
_entity_poly.type
_entity_poly.pdbx_seq_one_letter_code
_entity_poly.pdbx_strand_id
1 'polypeptide(L)'
;MTEQRKEVVQRGLWFEEYEVGTAYLHRPGRTMTEADNVLFTTLTMNTQALHLDAAWAAEQPGFGGERLMNSMHTLSTLVGLSVAQLTQGTIVANLGFSEVSFPKPVLHGDTLYAETVCTDKRESKSRPGEGIVTLEHIGRNQHGDIVARAVRKTLVRKRPAGEETA
;
A
#
# COMPACT_ATOMS: atom_id res chain seq x y z
N MET A 1 6.58 44.32 10.44
CA MET A 1 7.30 43.36 9.57
C MET A 1 6.78 41.98 9.94
N THR A 2 5.94 41.37 9.15
CA THR A 2 5.48 39.99 9.37
C THR A 2 6.65 39.05 9.09
N GLU A 3 7.15 38.41 10.11
CA GLU A 3 8.17 37.36 9.99
C GLU A 3 7.61 36.27 9.09
N GLN A 4 8.26 36.04 7.96
CA GLN A 4 7.81 35.03 6.97
C GLN A 4 8.07 33.65 7.57
N ARG A 5 7.01 32.94 7.96
CA ARG A 5 7.11 31.58 8.51
C ARG A 5 7.65 30.64 7.43
N LYS A 6 8.60 29.78 7.80
CA LYS A 6 9.02 28.67 6.96
C LYS A 6 7.89 27.64 6.92
N GLU A 7 7.38 27.36 5.73
CA GLU A 7 6.36 26.34 5.51
C GLU A 7 7.03 25.05 5.02
N VAL A 8 6.64 23.92 5.60
CA VAL A 8 7.11 22.59 5.21
C VAL A 8 5.87 21.73 4.93
N VAL A 9 5.75 21.24 3.70
CA VAL A 9 4.65 20.36 3.28
C VAL A 9 5.15 18.92 3.30
N GLN A 10 4.41 18.04 3.98
CA GLN A 10 4.70 16.60 3.92
C GLN A 10 4.48 16.09 2.50
N ARG A 11 5.48 15.39 1.95
CA ARG A 11 5.41 14.75 0.65
C ARG A 11 6.08 13.39 0.65
N GLY A 12 5.80 12.61 -0.38
CA GLY A 12 6.55 11.41 -0.73
C GLY A 12 7.89 11.74 -1.40
N LEU A 13 8.48 10.77 -2.02
CA LEU A 13 9.77 10.88 -2.70
C LEU A 13 9.60 11.41 -4.14
N TRP A 14 10.51 12.27 -4.55
CA TRP A 14 10.70 12.55 -5.97
C TRP A 14 11.40 11.37 -6.65
N PHE A 15 11.31 11.26 -7.97
CA PHE A 15 11.91 10.15 -8.73
C PHE A 15 13.40 9.93 -8.39
N GLU A 16 14.16 11.01 -8.20
CA GLU A 16 15.59 10.96 -7.89
C GLU A 16 15.88 10.33 -6.53
N GLU A 17 14.98 10.49 -5.57
CA GLU A 17 15.13 10.07 -4.17
C GLU A 17 14.86 8.58 -3.95
N TYR A 18 14.28 7.89 -4.94
CA TYR A 18 14.17 6.44 -4.85
C TYR A 18 15.52 5.78 -5.08
N GLU A 19 15.88 4.84 -4.21
CA GLU A 19 17.10 4.05 -4.32
C GLU A 19 16.74 2.58 -4.55
N VAL A 20 17.23 2.02 -5.67
CA VAL A 20 17.00 0.60 -5.99
C VAL A 20 17.67 -0.29 -4.95
N GLY A 21 16.92 -1.27 -4.43
CA GLY A 21 17.36 -2.16 -3.36
C GLY A 21 17.01 -1.66 -1.95
N THR A 22 16.58 -0.40 -1.78
CA THR A 22 16.20 0.13 -0.47
C THR A 22 14.82 -0.36 -0.07
N ALA A 23 14.70 -0.85 1.17
CA ALA A 23 13.45 -1.23 1.81
C ALA A 23 12.94 -0.10 2.71
N TYR A 24 11.73 0.38 2.44
CA TYR A 24 11.04 1.40 3.20
C TYR A 24 10.03 0.73 4.14
N LEU A 25 10.24 0.87 5.44
CA LEU A 25 9.36 0.30 6.47
C LEU A 25 8.31 1.33 6.87
N HIS A 26 7.04 1.03 6.59
CA HIS A 26 5.93 1.95 6.88
C HIS A 26 5.38 1.68 8.29
N ARG A 27 5.43 2.69 9.13
CA ARG A 27 4.96 2.64 10.52
C ARG A 27 4.11 3.88 10.84
N PRO A 28 3.10 3.75 11.71
CA PRO A 28 2.65 2.53 12.39
C PRO A 28 1.96 1.55 11.43
N GLY A 29 1.75 0.31 11.91
CA GLY A 29 0.85 -0.65 11.27
C GLY A 29 -0.61 -0.27 11.45
N ARG A 30 -1.51 -0.99 10.76
CA ARG A 30 -2.96 -0.81 10.88
C ARG A 30 -3.63 -2.11 11.30
N THR A 31 -4.37 -2.09 12.40
CA THR A 31 -5.26 -3.20 12.79
C THR A 31 -6.50 -3.22 11.90
N MET A 32 -6.76 -4.36 11.30
CA MET A 32 -7.87 -4.61 10.38
C MET A 32 -9.12 -4.95 11.18
N THR A 33 -10.15 -4.13 11.08
CA THR A 33 -11.37 -4.29 11.87
C THR A 33 -12.49 -4.96 11.08
N GLU A 34 -13.45 -5.55 11.80
CA GLU A 34 -14.68 -6.09 11.19
C GLU A 34 -15.44 -5.00 10.41
N ALA A 35 -15.53 -3.80 10.98
CA ALA A 35 -16.21 -2.67 10.33
C ALA A 35 -15.57 -2.31 8.99
N ASP A 36 -14.25 -2.30 8.91
CA ASP A 36 -13.52 -2.07 7.66
C ASP A 36 -13.89 -3.12 6.60
N ASN A 37 -13.93 -4.40 7.00
CA ASN A 37 -14.24 -5.50 6.10
C ASN A 37 -15.65 -5.42 5.54
N VAL A 38 -16.64 -5.22 6.41
CA VAL A 38 -18.05 -5.11 6.02
C VAL A 38 -18.26 -3.92 5.09
N LEU A 39 -17.71 -2.74 5.46
CA LEU A 39 -17.83 -1.54 4.66
C LEU A 39 -17.20 -1.71 3.27
N PHE A 40 -15.93 -2.16 3.21
CA PHE A 40 -15.22 -2.34 1.95
C PHE A 40 -15.90 -3.37 1.04
N THR A 41 -16.26 -4.52 1.61
CA THR A 41 -16.90 -5.62 0.89
C THR A 41 -18.26 -5.19 0.33
N THR A 42 -19.04 -4.44 1.09
CA THR A 42 -20.34 -3.90 0.65
C THR A 42 -20.16 -2.84 -0.45
N LEU A 43 -19.25 -1.88 -0.26
CA LEU A 43 -18.98 -0.83 -1.25
C LEU A 43 -18.49 -1.41 -2.60
N THR A 44 -17.78 -2.52 -2.58
CA THR A 44 -17.28 -3.20 -3.78
C THR A 44 -18.26 -4.23 -4.36
N MET A 45 -19.49 -4.31 -3.81
CA MET A 45 -20.53 -5.25 -4.21
C MET A 45 -20.08 -6.72 -4.16
N ASN A 46 -19.13 -7.06 -3.29
CA ASN A 46 -18.69 -8.43 -3.07
C ASN A 46 -19.61 -9.11 -2.05
N THR A 47 -20.43 -10.05 -2.50
CA THR A 47 -21.43 -10.75 -1.68
C THR A 47 -20.96 -12.11 -1.16
N GLN A 48 -19.66 -12.38 -1.18
CA GLN A 48 -19.14 -13.66 -0.69
C GLN A 48 -19.38 -13.84 0.82
N ALA A 49 -20.06 -14.92 1.17
CA ALA A 49 -20.37 -15.30 2.55
C ALA A 49 -19.12 -15.35 3.43
N LEU A 50 -17.99 -15.77 2.86
CA LEU A 50 -16.68 -15.80 3.51
C LEU A 50 -16.31 -14.50 4.25
N HIS A 51 -16.78 -13.35 3.77
CA HIS A 51 -16.49 -12.05 4.34
C HIS A 51 -17.62 -11.50 5.22
N LEU A 52 -18.86 -11.94 5.01
CA LEU A 52 -20.05 -11.27 5.56
C LEU A 52 -20.87 -12.16 6.50
N ASP A 53 -20.88 -13.49 6.29
CA ASP A 53 -21.72 -14.45 7.02
C ASP A 53 -20.89 -15.25 8.02
N ALA A 54 -20.99 -14.88 9.29
CA ALA A 54 -20.24 -15.54 10.36
C ALA A 54 -20.72 -16.96 10.62
N ALA A 55 -22.03 -17.24 10.49
CA ALA A 55 -22.56 -18.58 10.69
C ALA A 55 -22.07 -19.52 9.60
N TRP A 56 -22.11 -19.07 8.35
CA TRP A 56 -21.56 -19.82 7.22
C TRP A 56 -20.05 -20.06 7.38
N ALA A 57 -19.28 -19.03 7.74
CA ALA A 57 -17.83 -19.12 7.89
C ALA A 57 -17.44 -20.12 9.00
N ALA A 58 -18.21 -20.17 10.10
CA ALA A 58 -17.99 -21.10 11.21
C ALA A 58 -18.09 -22.58 10.82
N GLU A 59 -18.85 -22.89 9.76
CA GLU A 59 -19.03 -24.25 9.25
C GLU A 59 -17.95 -24.65 8.20
N GLN A 60 -17.09 -23.71 7.77
CA GLN A 60 -16.10 -23.99 6.73
C GLN A 60 -14.79 -24.53 7.32
N PRO A 61 -14.34 -25.72 6.92
CA PRO A 61 -13.17 -26.38 7.52
C PRO A 61 -11.82 -25.75 7.17
N GLY A 62 -11.77 -24.82 6.25
CA GLY A 62 -10.50 -24.28 5.72
C GLY A 62 -10.03 -22.94 6.33
N PHE A 63 -10.88 -22.26 7.12
CA PHE A 63 -10.64 -20.86 7.49
C PHE A 63 -10.68 -20.60 9.02
N GLY A 64 -10.56 -21.67 9.83
CA GLY A 64 -10.56 -21.54 11.28
C GLY A 64 -11.90 -21.14 11.90
N GLY A 65 -12.98 -21.16 11.12
CA GLY A 65 -14.32 -20.80 11.58
C GLY A 65 -14.59 -19.29 11.67
N GLU A 66 -13.70 -18.47 11.15
CA GLU A 66 -13.82 -17.01 11.20
C GLU A 66 -13.99 -16.41 9.79
N ARG A 67 -14.67 -15.26 9.72
CA ARG A 67 -14.74 -14.50 8.47
C ARG A 67 -13.36 -13.92 8.11
N LEU A 68 -12.96 -14.07 6.86
CA LEU A 68 -11.72 -13.51 6.36
C LEU A 68 -11.89 -12.05 5.97
N MET A 69 -10.83 -11.28 6.15
CA MET A 69 -10.70 -9.97 5.52
C MET A 69 -10.73 -10.10 4.00
N ASN A 70 -11.42 -9.19 3.33
CA ASN A 70 -11.39 -9.10 1.88
C ASN A 70 -9.95 -8.86 1.42
N SER A 71 -9.44 -9.73 0.56
CA SER A 71 -8.05 -9.65 0.09
C SER A 71 -7.76 -8.34 -0.67
N MET A 72 -8.75 -7.79 -1.38
CA MET A 72 -8.59 -6.50 -2.05
C MET A 72 -8.54 -5.33 -1.06
N HIS A 73 -9.22 -5.44 0.10
CA HIS A 73 -9.07 -4.49 1.19
C HIS A 73 -7.66 -4.56 1.78
N THR A 74 -7.14 -5.77 2.00
CA THR A 74 -5.75 -5.98 2.45
C THR A 74 -4.75 -5.36 1.49
N LEU A 75 -4.89 -5.59 0.18
CA LEU A 75 -4.04 -4.99 -0.86
C LEU A 75 -4.13 -3.46 -0.84
N SER A 76 -5.33 -2.91 -0.79
CA SER A 76 -5.56 -1.46 -0.78
C SER A 76 -4.92 -0.81 0.46
N THR A 77 -5.06 -1.46 1.63
CA THR A 77 -4.45 -0.98 2.88
C THR A 77 -2.92 -1.08 2.82
N LEU A 78 -2.37 -2.18 2.28
CA LEU A 78 -0.93 -2.35 2.08
C LEU A 78 -0.33 -1.20 1.25
N VAL A 79 -0.95 -0.88 0.12
CA VAL A 79 -0.53 0.25 -0.72
C VAL A 79 -0.74 1.58 0.02
N GLY A 80 -1.88 1.74 0.69
CA GLY A 80 -2.21 2.96 1.44
C GLY A 80 -1.18 3.32 2.51
N LEU A 81 -0.69 2.33 3.26
CA LEU A 81 0.36 2.52 4.28
C LEU A 81 1.68 3.07 3.70
N SER A 82 1.95 2.85 2.42
CA SER A 82 3.15 3.37 1.76
C SER A 82 3.04 4.82 1.28
N VAL A 83 1.82 5.34 1.15
CA VAL A 83 1.55 6.61 0.45
C VAL A 83 2.26 7.79 1.09
N ALA A 84 2.13 7.97 2.39
CA ALA A 84 2.67 9.14 3.08
C ALA A 84 4.19 9.29 2.92
N GLN A 85 4.91 8.16 2.92
CA GLN A 85 6.37 8.14 2.83
C GLN A 85 6.88 8.16 1.38
N LEU A 86 6.16 7.51 0.46
CA LEU A 86 6.70 7.27 -0.89
C LEU A 86 6.05 8.12 -1.99
N THR A 87 4.73 8.32 -1.93
CA THR A 87 4.01 8.81 -3.11
C THR A 87 3.12 10.02 -2.88
N GLN A 88 3.00 10.50 -1.64
CA GLN A 88 2.16 11.65 -1.30
C GLN A 88 2.57 12.90 -2.08
N GLY A 89 1.70 13.40 -2.96
CA GLY A 89 1.92 14.59 -3.75
C GLY A 89 2.93 14.44 -4.91
N THR A 90 3.67 13.33 -4.99
CA THR A 90 4.70 13.09 -6.02
C THR A 90 4.28 12.08 -7.09
N ILE A 91 3.31 11.22 -6.80
CA ILE A 91 2.79 10.28 -7.80
C ILE A 91 1.94 10.99 -8.85
N VAL A 92 2.08 10.56 -10.11
CA VAL A 92 1.23 10.97 -11.23
C VAL A 92 0.15 9.92 -11.50
N ALA A 93 0.56 8.64 -11.55
CA ALA A 93 -0.35 7.53 -11.84
C ALA A 93 0.13 6.21 -11.27
N ASN A 94 -0.83 5.35 -10.90
CA ASN A 94 -0.61 3.92 -10.73
C ASN A 94 -0.72 3.27 -12.11
N LEU A 95 0.36 2.69 -12.61
CA LEU A 95 0.41 2.06 -13.94
C LEU A 95 -0.07 0.60 -13.91
N GLY A 96 -0.27 0.05 -12.73
CA GLY A 96 -0.78 -1.32 -12.56
C GLY A 96 0.09 -2.19 -11.67
N PHE A 97 -0.35 -3.44 -11.55
CA PHE A 97 0.32 -4.49 -10.79
C PHE A 97 0.68 -5.62 -11.76
N SER A 98 1.88 -6.20 -11.60
CA SER A 98 2.33 -7.36 -12.36
C SER A 98 2.20 -8.66 -11.60
N GLU A 99 2.32 -8.60 -10.28
CA GLU A 99 2.21 -9.75 -9.39
C GLU A 99 1.43 -9.34 -8.15
N VAL A 100 0.42 -10.15 -7.81
CA VAL A 100 -0.33 -10.01 -6.56
C VAL A 100 -0.55 -11.40 -5.99
N SER A 101 -0.23 -11.58 -4.71
CA SER A 101 -0.46 -12.83 -4.00
C SER A 101 -0.86 -12.60 -2.55
N PHE A 102 -1.62 -13.56 -2.01
CA PHE A 102 -2.10 -13.56 -0.63
C PHE A 102 -1.75 -14.91 0.01
N PRO A 103 -0.47 -15.10 0.47
CA PRO A 103 0.01 -16.40 0.93
C PRO A 103 -0.67 -16.93 2.18
N LYS A 104 -1.16 -16.03 3.05
CA LYS A 104 -1.92 -16.36 4.26
C LYS A 104 -3.14 -15.46 4.40
N PRO A 105 -4.23 -15.94 4.99
CA PRO A 105 -5.41 -15.14 5.28
C PRO A 105 -5.09 -14.03 6.29
N VAL A 106 -5.88 -12.96 6.24
CA VAL A 106 -5.95 -11.93 7.27
C VAL A 106 -7.30 -12.06 7.96
N LEU A 107 -7.28 -12.07 9.28
CA LEU A 107 -8.47 -12.12 10.12
C LEU A 107 -8.80 -10.76 10.72
N HIS A 108 -10.00 -10.62 11.26
CA HIS A 108 -10.37 -9.44 12.02
C HIS A 108 -9.49 -9.36 13.28
N GLY A 109 -8.94 -8.17 13.54
CA GLY A 109 -8.01 -7.95 14.65
C GLY A 109 -6.53 -8.13 14.31
N ASP A 110 -6.20 -8.72 13.15
CA ASP A 110 -4.82 -8.73 12.67
C ASP A 110 -4.31 -7.32 12.40
N THR A 111 -3.05 -7.08 12.70
CA THR A 111 -2.39 -5.81 12.41
C THR A 111 -1.49 -5.97 11.19
N LEU A 112 -1.76 -5.20 10.15
CA LEU A 112 -0.99 -5.17 8.93
C LEU A 112 0.17 -4.18 9.07
N TYR A 113 1.39 -4.65 8.87
CA TYR A 113 2.60 -3.87 8.73
C TYR A 113 3.06 -3.90 7.28
N ALA A 114 3.38 -2.74 6.73
CA ALA A 114 3.80 -2.63 5.35
C ALA A 114 5.30 -2.35 5.23
N GLU A 115 5.89 -2.94 4.21
CA GLU A 115 7.25 -2.73 3.74
C GLU A 115 7.20 -2.56 2.22
N THR A 116 8.02 -1.68 1.67
CA THR A 116 8.12 -1.48 0.23
C THR A 116 9.57 -1.45 -0.20
N VAL A 117 9.92 -2.27 -1.18
CA VAL A 117 11.25 -2.28 -1.79
C VAL A 117 11.18 -1.61 -3.17
N CYS A 118 12.05 -0.65 -3.43
CA CYS A 118 12.26 -0.15 -4.78
C CYS A 118 13.10 -1.16 -5.58
N THR A 119 12.49 -1.86 -6.52
CA THR A 119 13.16 -2.94 -7.27
C THR A 119 13.74 -2.48 -8.60
N ASP A 120 13.19 -1.41 -9.18
CA ASP A 120 13.66 -0.82 -10.44
C ASP A 120 13.19 0.62 -10.57
N LYS A 121 13.97 1.45 -11.26
CA LYS A 121 13.53 2.78 -11.68
C LYS A 121 14.14 3.17 -13.02
N ARG A 122 13.38 3.89 -13.82
CA ARG A 122 13.84 4.45 -15.09
C ARG A 122 13.09 5.73 -15.44
N GLU A 123 13.73 6.58 -16.21
CA GLU A 123 13.05 7.76 -16.76
C GLU A 123 11.93 7.37 -17.72
N SER A 124 10.90 8.19 -17.76
CA SER A 124 9.83 8.04 -18.74
C SER A 124 10.30 8.53 -20.11
N LYS A 125 10.15 7.68 -21.15
CA LYS A 125 10.53 8.05 -22.52
C LYS A 125 9.54 9.02 -23.15
N SER A 126 8.28 8.99 -22.74
CA SER A 126 7.19 9.77 -23.34
C SER A 126 6.81 11.01 -22.54
N ARG A 127 7.28 11.13 -21.29
CA ARG A 127 6.92 12.20 -20.36
C ARG A 127 8.17 12.75 -19.67
N PRO A 128 8.85 13.72 -20.31
CA PRO A 128 9.99 14.41 -19.71
C PRO A 128 9.57 15.04 -18.36
N GLY A 129 10.39 14.91 -17.33
CA GLY A 129 10.04 15.36 -15.97
C GLY A 129 9.35 14.31 -15.10
N GLU A 130 9.18 13.09 -15.61
CA GLU A 130 8.60 11.96 -14.85
C GLU A 130 9.48 10.72 -15.02
N GLY A 131 9.37 9.81 -14.06
CA GLY A 131 10.01 8.50 -14.09
C GLY A 131 9.08 7.38 -13.65
N ILE A 132 9.40 6.17 -14.07
CA ILE A 132 8.68 4.96 -13.68
C ILE A 132 9.49 4.27 -12.59
N VAL A 133 8.84 4.00 -11.45
CA VAL A 133 9.41 3.27 -10.31
C VAL A 133 8.64 1.98 -10.14
N THR A 134 9.36 0.86 -9.99
CA THR A 134 8.80 -0.45 -9.67
C THR A 134 8.99 -0.70 -8.18
N LEU A 135 7.88 -0.91 -7.49
CA LEU A 135 7.79 -1.08 -6.05
C LEU A 135 7.23 -2.45 -5.73
N GLU A 136 7.95 -3.21 -4.92
CA GLU A 136 7.45 -4.43 -4.33
C GLU A 136 6.92 -4.14 -2.94
N HIS A 137 5.62 -4.26 -2.75
CA HIS A 137 4.95 -4.11 -1.46
C HIS A 137 4.82 -5.46 -0.78
N ILE A 138 5.21 -5.56 0.49
CA ILE A 138 5.13 -6.75 1.32
C ILE A 138 4.33 -6.40 2.58
N GLY A 139 3.21 -7.08 2.78
CA GLY A 139 2.36 -6.97 3.96
C GLY A 139 2.60 -8.13 4.91
N ARG A 140 2.86 -7.81 6.18
CA ARG A 140 3.04 -8.81 7.24
C ARG A 140 2.03 -8.59 8.35
N ASN A 141 1.58 -9.67 8.96
CA ASN A 141 0.78 -9.59 10.19
C ASN A 141 1.69 -9.36 11.42
N GLN A 142 1.08 -9.30 12.61
CA GLN A 142 1.78 -9.12 13.90
C GLN A 142 2.73 -10.28 14.26
N HIS A 143 2.61 -11.41 13.60
CA HIS A 143 3.47 -12.60 13.78
C HIS A 143 4.64 -12.64 12.79
N GLY A 144 4.73 -11.66 11.88
CA GLY A 144 5.75 -11.60 10.84
C GLY A 144 5.42 -12.40 9.58
N ASP A 145 4.27 -13.05 9.52
CA ASP A 145 3.83 -13.80 8.35
C ASP A 145 3.51 -12.88 7.18
N ILE A 146 3.94 -13.25 5.98
CA ILE A 146 3.55 -12.55 4.76
C ILE A 146 2.10 -12.89 4.44
N VAL A 147 1.25 -11.86 4.44
CA VAL A 147 -0.20 -11.99 4.16
C VAL A 147 -0.60 -11.38 2.80
N ALA A 148 0.22 -10.49 2.29
CA ALA A 148 0.03 -9.91 0.96
C ALA A 148 1.38 -9.54 0.34
N ARG A 149 1.50 -9.69 -0.97
CA ARG A 149 2.64 -9.25 -1.76
C ARG A 149 2.15 -8.71 -3.10
N ALA A 150 2.71 -7.58 -3.54
CA ALA A 150 2.33 -7.00 -4.81
C ALA A 150 3.50 -6.26 -5.45
N VAL A 151 3.73 -6.46 -6.73
CA VAL A 151 4.68 -5.68 -7.54
C VAL A 151 3.91 -4.64 -8.32
N ARG A 152 4.19 -3.37 -8.06
CA ARG A 152 3.46 -2.22 -8.60
C ARG A 152 4.38 -1.32 -9.40
N LYS A 153 3.93 -0.83 -10.54
CA LYS A 153 4.59 0.23 -11.31
C LYS A 153 3.87 1.55 -11.12
N THR A 154 4.63 2.60 -10.78
CA THR A 154 4.12 3.95 -10.57
C THR A 154 4.84 4.95 -11.47
N LEU A 155 4.11 5.94 -11.96
CA LEU A 155 4.67 7.12 -12.61
C LEU A 155 4.82 8.21 -11.55
N VAL A 156 6.04 8.69 -11.35
CA VAL A 156 6.41 9.63 -10.29
C VAL A 156 7.06 10.87 -10.91
N ARG A 157 6.78 12.03 -10.34
CA ARG A 157 7.39 13.29 -10.77
C ARG A 157 8.87 13.34 -10.41
N LYS A 158 9.66 13.94 -11.27
CA LYS A 158 11.00 14.41 -10.94
C LYS A 158 10.92 15.64 -10.05
N ARG A 159 11.99 15.89 -9.31
CA ARG A 159 12.09 17.08 -8.47
C ARG A 159 11.94 18.34 -9.32
N PRO A 160 11.10 19.30 -8.91
CA PRO A 160 11.02 20.60 -9.58
C PRO A 160 12.37 21.34 -9.57
N ALA A 161 12.69 22.05 -10.64
CA ALA A 161 13.89 22.88 -10.68
C ALA A 161 13.84 23.95 -9.58
N GLY A 162 14.89 24.02 -8.76
CA GLY A 162 14.99 24.99 -7.66
C GLY A 162 14.52 24.47 -6.29
N GLU A 163 14.02 23.24 -6.18
CA GLU A 163 13.74 22.59 -4.89
C GLU A 163 15.00 21.84 -4.42
N GLU A 164 15.60 22.31 -3.30
CA GLU A 164 16.78 21.68 -2.71
C GLU A 164 16.41 20.37 -1.99
N THR A 165 17.40 19.48 -1.84
CA THR A 165 17.31 18.31 -0.97
C THR A 165 17.09 18.74 0.46
N ALA A 166 15.98 18.30 1.05
CA ALA A 166 15.68 18.53 2.47
C ALA A 166 16.61 17.72 3.38
#